data_2b376fa25b48c3c77470f4dfe64324dd
#
_entry.id   2b376fa25b48c3c77470f4dfe64324dd
#
_cell.length_a   1.000
_cell.length_b   1.000
_cell.length_c   1.000
_cell.angle_alpha   90.00
_cell.angle_beta   90.00
_cell.angle_gamma   90.00
#
_symmetry.space_group_name_H-M   'P 1'
#
loop_
_entity.id
_entity.type
_entity.pdbx_description
1 polymer ?
#
loop_
_entity_poly.entity_id
_entity_poly.type
_entity_poly.pdbx_seq_one_letter_code
_entity_poly.pdbx_strand_id
1 'polypeptide(L)'
;MCGASMIERYSLPEMAEIFSDESKFRRYLEIELLATVAHSDLGVVPTDHAEICRDRAPKVDREFVTAVSERERVTDHDVAAFVDVVQQRIGMPAGAWIHHGLTSSDVVDTAWCWMLRDAATLIDRALADFCEAVVVLAEKHRDTVMIGRTHGMHAEPTTFGAKVALWALQLRRDRDRLDSATKRIAVCKLSGAVGTYSNIDPKVEQSVAKALGLTPVPATQVIARDRHAEYLWACASIGTTIETIAVELRHLQRTEVNEVREGFAAGQKGSSAMPHKRNPISSETLTGLSRVLRANLQVGLQDVALWHERDISHSSAERIVLPDSSMLAYYMLRRATRLFTNLEVDSAQMLKNLHSNHGVVFSQSVLLALVSTGMSRDDAYRLVQELAGRAVAESVQFRELLAGDKRIGLTAKQLDEIFDLKKSVKHTNRVFEALASKQS
;
A
#
# COMPACT_ATOMS: atom_id res chain seq x y z
N MET A 1 -6.15 5.86 28.78
CA MET A 1 -5.10 5.62 27.76
C MET A 1 -5.82 5.35 26.48
N CYS A 2 -5.69 6.17 25.44
CA CYS A 2 -6.31 5.92 24.12
C CYS A 2 -5.83 4.56 23.60
N GLY A 3 -6.77 3.67 23.34
CA GLY A 3 -6.50 2.37 22.77
C GLY A 3 -6.19 2.44 21.27
N ALA A 4 -5.05 3.03 20.90
CA ALA A 4 -4.52 2.82 19.57
C ALA A 4 -3.91 1.41 19.54
N SER A 5 -4.41 0.52 18.70
CA SER A 5 -3.90 -0.84 18.54
C SER A 5 -2.44 -0.85 18.06
N MET A 6 -2.05 0.10 17.20
CA MET A 6 -0.68 0.28 16.70
C MET A 6 0.18 1.07 17.68
N ILE A 7 1.49 0.71 17.76
CA ILE A 7 2.44 1.49 18.54
C ILE A 7 2.57 2.92 17.99
N GLU A 8 2.73 3.90 18.88
CA GLU A 8 2.78 5.33 18.57
C GLU A 8 3.80 5.68 17.46
N ARG A 9 4.92 4.96 17.41
CA ARG A 9 5.98 5.14 16.41
C ARG A 9 5.50 5.05 14.95
N TYR A 10 4.47 4.24 14.68
CA TYR A 10 3.95 3.96 13.33
C TYR A 10 2.51 4.46 13.14
N SER A 11 2.00 5.20 14.12
CA SER A 11 0.67 5.80 14.08
C SER A 11 0.78 7.28 13.73
N LEU A 12 0.14 7.69 12.62
CA LEU A 12 0.04 9.09 12.26
C LEU A 12 -1.32 9.63 12.72
N PRO A 13 -1.38 10.88 13.26
CA PRO A 13 -2.56 11.39 13.96
C PRO A 13 -3.85 11.31 13.15
N GLU A 14 -3.82 11.65 11.87
CA GLU A 14 -4.98 11.68 11.00
C GLU A 14 -5.58 10.30 10.74
N MET A 15 -4.76 9.25 10.71
CA MET A 15 -5.22 7.87 10.59
C MET A 15 -5.66 7.31 11.95
N ALA A 16 -4.93 7.65 13.01
CA ALA A 16 -5.27 7.23 14.38
C ALA A 16 -6.62 7.75 14.82
N GLU A 17 -6.98 9.00 14.44
CA GLU A 17 -8.29 9.58 14.75
C GLU A 17 -9.45 8.76 14.16
N ILE A 18 -9.31 8.18 12.97
CA ILE A 18 -10.36 7.34 12.36
C ILE A 18 -10.72 6.16 13.26
N PHE A 19 -9.71 5.56 13.91
CA PHE A 19 -9.86 4.35 14.73
C PHE A 19 -9.88 4.65 16.25
N SER A 20 -10.00 5.92 16.65
CA SER A 20 -10.16 6.29 18.05
C SER A 20 -11.52 5.82 18.60
N ASP A 21 -11.60 5.57 19.92
CA ASP A 21 -12.86 5.20 20.56
C ASP A 21 -13.92 6.30 20.42
N GLU A 22 -13.52 7.57 20.50
CA GLU A 22 -14.42 8.68 20.24
C GLU A 22 -14.98 8.65 18.82
N SER A 23 -14.13 8.38 17.83
CA SER A 23 -14.54 8.30 16.43
C SER A 23 -15.44 7.10 16.15
N LYS A 24 -15.16 5.94 16.75
CA LYS A 24 -15.97 4.75 16.70
C LYS A 24 -17.37 5.01 17.27
N PHE A 25 -17.47 5.53 18.50
CA PHE A 25 -18.76 5.76 19.13
C PHE A 25 -19.55 6.92 18.51
N ARG A 26 -18.89 7.93 17.91
CA ARG A 26 -19.60 8.92 17.08
C ARG A 26 -20.30 8.27 15.89
N ARG A 27 -19.65 7.32 15.21
CA ARG A 27 -20.26 6.59 14.10
C ARG A 27 -21.38 5.67 14.57
N TYR A 28 -21.22 4.99 15.70
CA TYR A 28 -22.31 4.20 16.31
C TYR A 28 -23.52 5.08 16.58
N LEU A 29 -23.32 6.21 17.23
CA LEU A 29 -24.40 7.15 17.57
C LEU A 29 -25.10 7.68 16.32
N GLU A 30 -24.37 8.05 15.28
CA GLU A 30 -24.95 8.54 14.04
C GLU A 30 -25.78 7.46 13.33
N ILE A 31 -25.32 6.21 13.30
CA ILE A 31 -26.08 5.08 12.74
C ILE A 31 -27.39 4.88 13.50
N GLU A 32 -27.35 4.89 14.83
CA GLU A 32 -28.52 4.73 15.70
C GLU A 32 -29.54 5.86 15.50
N LEU A 33 -29.08 7.11 15.45
CA LEU A 33 -29.94 8.27 15.24
C LEU A 33 -30.57 8.26 13.85
N LEU A 34 -29.81 7.94 12.83
CA LEU A 34 -30.33 7.81 11.47
C LEU A 34 -31.37 6.67 11.35
N ALA A 35 -31.14 5.54 12.00
CA ALA A 35 -32.09 4.44 12.05
C ALA A 35 -33.37 4.86 12.78
N THR A 36 -33.26 5.56 13.91
CA THR A 36 -34.40 6.06 14.68
C THR A 36 -35.27 7.01 13.85
N VAL A 37 -34.64 7.95 13.11
CA VAL A 37 -35.35 8.86 12.18
C VAL A 37 -36.01 8.08 11.04
N ALA A 38 -35.32 7.14 10.43
CA ALA A 38 -35.89 6.33 9.37
C ALA A 38 -37.09 5.48 9.83
N HIS A 39 -37.07 4.97 11.07
CA HIS A 39 -38.22 4.34 11.70
C HIS A 39 -39.39 5.33 11.91
N SER A 40 -39.09 6.59 12.25
CA SER A 40 -40.12 7.62 12.40
C SER A 40 -40.77 7.98 11.05
N ASP A 41 -40.00 8.07 9.98
CA ASP A 41 -40.50 8.30 8.61
C ASP A 41 -41.44 7.19 8.16
N LEU A 42 -41.31 5.98 8.72
CA LEU A 42 -42.17 4.83 8.47
C LEU A 42 -43.34 4.72 9.49
N GLY A 43 -43.47 5.67 10.42
CA GLY A 43 -44.56 5.71 11.42
C GLY A 43 -44.38 4.69 12.56
N VAL A 44 -43.19 4.08 12.73
CA VAL A 44 -42.89 3.14 13.79
C VAL A 44 -42.53 3.86 15.10
N VAL A 45 -41.64 4.87 14.98
CA VAL A 45 -41.22 5.72 16.10
C VAL A 45 -42.04 7.02 16.06
N PRO A 46 -42.61 7.50 17.20
CA PRO A 46 -43.22 8.82 17.23
C PRO A 46 -42.27 9.93 16.82
N THR A 47 -42.73 10.87 16.00
CA THR A 47 -41.86 11.92 15.41
C THR A 47 -41.22 12.77 16.51
N ASP A 48 -41.94 13.15 17.54
CA ASP A 48 -41.44 13.90 18.71
C ASP A 48 -40.34 13.12 19.46
N HIS A 49 -40.46 11.81 19.57
CA HIS A 49 -39.40 10.98 20.17
C HIS A 49 -38.13 10.92 19.32
N ALA A 50 -38.25 10.83 17.99
CA ALA A 50 -37.10 10.85 17.11
C ALA A 50 -36.37 12.22 17.16
N GLU A 51 -37.13 13.32 17.22
CA GLU A 51 -36.62 14.68 17.42
C GLU A 51 -35.86 14.79 18.76
N ILE A 52 -36.48 14.31 19.86
CA ILE A 52 -35.85 14.32 21.20
C ILE A 52 -34.56 13.47 21.19
N CYS A 53 -34.53 12.31 20.52
CA CYS A 53 -33.32 11.49 20.42
C CYS A 53 -32.18 12.28 19.75
N ARG A 54 -32.47 13.03 18.69
CA ARG A 54 -31.49 13.84 17.98
C ARG A 54 -31.04 15.06 18.78
N ASP A 55 -31.98 15.78 19.39
CA ASP A 55 -31.70 17.00 20.17
C ASP A 55 -30.91 16.73 21.45
N ARG A 56 -31.17 15.57 22.10
CA ARG A 56 -30.51 15.16 23.34
C ARG A 56 -29.39 14.14 23.11
N ALA A 57 -28.99 13.93 21.85
CA ALA A 57 -27.87 13.05 21.55
C ALA A 57 -26.61 13.45 22.34
N PRO A 58 -25.98 12.54 23.06
CA PRO A 58 -24.81 12.88 23.86
C PRO A 58 -23.65 13.31 22.99
N LYS A 59 -22.87 14.27 23.47
CA LYS A 59 -21.56 14.55 22.89
C LYS A 59 -20.64 13.34 23.15
N VAL A 60 -20.08 12.80 22.10
CA VAL A 60 -19.10 11.72 22.22
C VAL A 60 -17.71 12.31 22.41
N ASP A 61 -17.30 12.38 23.65
CA ASP A 61 -15.99 12.82 24.11
C ASP A 61 -15.39 11.78 25.06
N ARG A 62 -14.26 12.09 25.68
CA ARG A 62 -13.55 11.19 26.59
C ARG A 62 -14.40 10.76 27.80
N GLU A 63 -15.27 11.65 28.33
CA GLU A 63 -16.17 11.31 29.43
C GLU A 63 -17.19 10.26 28.99
N PHE A 64 -17.77 10.43 27.80
CA PHE A 64 -18.67 9.45 27.22
C PHE A 64 -18.00 8.10 27.01
N VAL A 65 -16.80 8.06 26.42
CA VAL A 65 -16.01 6.82 26.24
C VAL A 65 -15.75 6.12 27.56
N THR A 66 -15.40 6.89 28.61
CA THR A 66 -15.17 6.34 29.94
C THR A 66 -16.47 5.72 30.52
N ALA A 67 -17.61 6.41 30.38
CA ALA A 67 -18.90 5.91 30.85
C ALA A 67 -19.29 4.59 30.15
N VAL A 68 -19.08 4.49 28.84
CA VAL A 68 -19.31 3.24 28.08
C VAL A 68 -18.39 2.14 28.59
N SER A 69 -17.10 2.41 28.78
CA SER A 69 -16.13 1.41 29.25
C SER A 69 -16.44 0.93 30.68
N GLU A 70 -16.93 1.79 31.56
CA GLU A 70 -17.39 1.41 32.90
C GLU A 70 -18.64 0.54 32.84
N ARG A 71 -19.59 0.89 31.98
CA ARG A 71 -20.78 0.08 31.76
C ARG A 71 -20.46 -1.27 31.15
N GLU A 72 -19.54 -1.36 30.21
CA GLU A 72 -19.09 -2.60 29.59
C GLU A 72 -18.51 -3.60 30.59
N ARG A 73 -17.83 -3.15 31.65
CA ARG A 73 -17.35 -4.03 32.72
C ARG A 73 -18.48 -4.77 33.44
N VAL A 74 -19.72 -4.27 33.36
CA VAL A 74 -20.90 -4.88 33.96
C VAL A 74 -21.68 -5.74 32.96
N THR A 75 -21.81 -5.24 31.72
CA THR A 75 -22.58 -5.91 30.66
C THR A 75 -21.81 -7.01 29.94
N ASP A 76 -20.48 -6.98 29.99
CA ASP A 76 -19.57 -7.81 29.20
C ASP A 76 -19.90 -7.77 27.69
N HIS A 77 -20.43 -6.61 27.24
CA HIS A 77 -20.87 -6.41 25.86
C HIS A 77 -20.78 -4.92 25.47
N ASP A 78 -19.88 -4.59 24.54
CA ASP A 78 -19.54 -3.22 24.15
C ASP A 78 -20.73 -2.42 23.59
N VAL A 79 -21.48 -3.00 22.64
CA VAL A 79 -22.64 -2.33 22.04
C VAL A 79 -23.80 -2.17 23.02
N ALA A 80 -24.08 -3.18 23.86
CA ALA A 80 -25.10 -3.05 24.88
C ALA A 80 -24.74 -1.93 25.88
N ALA A 81 -23.49 -1.86 26.31
CA ALA A 81 -23.00 -0.79 27.17
C ALA A 81 -23.15 0.60 26.51
N PHE A 82 -22.80 0.71 25.23
CA PHE A 82 -22.99 1.93 24.45
C PHE A 82 -24.46 2.35 24.39
N VAL A 83 -25.36 1.42 24.05
CA VAL A 83 -26.80 1.68 23.96
C VAL A 83 -27.36 2.12 25.31
N ASP A 84 -27.02 1.43 26.41
CA ASP A 84 -27.44 1.79 27.76
C ASP A 84 -27.06 3.25 28.11
N VAL A 85 -25.83 3.62 27.85
CA VAL A 85 -25.34 5.00 28.14
C VAL A 85 -26.05 6.03 27.28
N VAL A 86 -26.28 5.76 25.99
CA VAL A 86 -27.01 6.66 25.08
C VAL A 86 -28.44 6.82 25.52
N GLN A 87 -29.16 5.72 25.80
CA GLN A 87 -30.56 5.73 26.27
C GLN A 87 -30.70 6.53 27.58
N GLN A 88 -29.77 6.31 28.52
CA GLN A 88 -29.75 7.04 29.79
C GLN A 88 -29.56 8.54 29.60
N ARG A 89 -28.67 8.97 28.69
CA ARG A 89 -28.40 10.37 28.46
C ARG A 89 -29.51 11.09 27.70
N ILE A 90 -30.19 10.41 26.78
CA ILE A 90 -31.38 10.93 26.08
C ILE A 90 -32.56 11.03 27.04
N GLY A 91 -32.74 10.01 27.89
CA GLY A 91 -33.80 9.92 28.83
C GLY A 91 -35.09 9.28 28.27
N MET A 92 -35.91 8.71 29.18
CA MET A 92 -37.16 8.07 28.80
C MET A 92 -38.29 9.11 28.61
N PRO A 93 -39.30 8.84 27.72
CA PRO A 93 -39.49 7.60 26.97
C PRO A 93 -38.72 7.56 25.63
N ALA A 94 -38.22 8.69 25.14
CA ALA A 94 -37.61 8.77 23.81
C ALA A 94 -36.37 7.86 23.65
N GLY A 95 -35.49 7.78 24.65
CA GLY A 95 -34.30 6.95 24.64
C GLY A 95 -34.55 5.47 24.39
N ALA A 96 -35.76 4.97 24.73
CA ALA A 96 -36.13 3.57 24.49
C ALA A 96 -36.12 3.16 22.99
N TRP A 97 -36.16 4.13 22.08
CA TRP A 97 -36.17 3.88 20.65
C TRP A 97 -34.76 3.71 20.04
N ILE A 98 -33.71 4.02 20.78
CA ILE A 98 -32.34 3.73 20.34
C ILE A 98 -32.13 2.22 20.29
N HIS A 99 -31.56 1.72 19.22
CA HIS A 99 -31.33 0.29 18.90
C HIS A 99 -32.61 -0.49 18.56
N HIS A 100 -33.71 0.20 18.21
CA HIS A 100 -34.98 -0.45 17.89
C HIS A 100 -34.87 -1.32 16.63
N GLY A 101 -35.14 -2.60 16.76
CA GLY A 101 -35.09 -3.60 15.68
C GLY A 101 -33.69 -4.00 15.23
N LEU A 102 -32.64 -3.33 15.70
CA LEU A 102 -31.27 -3.61 15.34
C LEU A 102 -30.63 -4.75 16.13
N THR A 103 -29.56 -5.29 15.59
CA THR A 103 -28.58 -6.12 16.31
C THR A 103 -27.24 -5.42 16.38
N SER A 104 -26.40 -5.80 17.33
CA SER A 104 -25.07 -5.18 17.51
C SER A 104 -24.26 -5.10 16.21
N SER A 105 -24.30 -6.15 15.37
CA SER A 105 -23.56 -6.17 14.11
C SER A 105 -24.10 -5.21 13.05
N ASP A 106 -25.37 -4.78 13.14
CA ASP A 106 -25.89 -3.73 12.25
C ASP A 106 -25.10 -2.43 12.42
N VAL A 107 -24.77 -2.09 13.67
CA VAL A 107 -24.02 -0.90 14.04
C VAL A 107 -22.51 -1.10 13.85
N VAL A 108 -21.98 -2.22 14.36
CA VAL A 108 -20.54 -2.52 14.34
C VAL A 108 -20.02 -2.65 12.94
N ASP A 109 -20.64 -3.50 12.09
CA ASP A 109 -20.15 -3.74 10.73
C ASP A 109 -20.28 -2.49 9.84
N THR A 110 -21.42 -1.79 9.95
CA THR A 110 -21.60 -0.54 9.20
C THR A 110 -20.57 0.52 9.61
N ALA A 111 -20.28 0.65 10.89
CA ALA A 111 -19.26 1.58 11.38
C ALA A 111 -17.85 1.16 10.93
N TRP A 112 -17.51 -0.14 10.98
CA TRP A 112 -16.23 -0.64 10.44
C TRP A 112 -16.10 -0.31 8.95
N CYS A 113 -17.10 -0.61 8.15
CA CYS A 113 -17.10 -0.31 6.72
C CYS A 113 -16.94 1.19 6.45
N TRP A 114 -17.59 2.03 7.25
CA TRP A 114 -17.41 3.49 7.19
C TRP A 114 -15.98 3.92 7.54
N MET A 115 -15.42 3.43 8.65
CA MET A 115 -14.04 3.73 9.05
C MET A 115 -13.02 3.28 8.00
N LEU A 116 -13.18 2.07 7.44
CA LEU A 116 -12.27 1.55 6.41
C LEU A 116 -12.35 2.32 5.10
N ARG A 117 -13.55 2.79 4.69
CA ARG A 117 -13.70 3.71 3.56
C ARG A 117 -12.93 5.02 3.78
N ASP A 118 -13.04 5.61 4.96
CA ASP A 118 -12.36 6.87 5.30
C ASP A 118 -10.85 6.65 5.37
N ALA A 119 -10.39 5.54 5.94
CA ALA A 119 -8.99 5.14 5.95
C ALA A 119 -8.43 4.92 4.53
N ALA A 120 -9.18 4.22 3.66
CA ALA A 120 -8.82 4.02 2.26
C ALA A 120 -8.66 5.35 1.52
N THR A 121 -9.49 6.35 1.83
CA THR A 121 -9.37 7.71 1.26
C THR A 121 -8.04 8.38 1.63
N LEU A 122 -7.59 8.23 2.86
CA LEU A 122 -6.27 8.76 3.28
C LEU A 122 -5.13 7.99 2.63
N ILE A 123 -5.26 6.66 2.53
CA ILE A 123 -4.26 5.79 1.87
C ILE A 123 -4.16 6.15 0.37
N ASP A 124 -5.29 6.36 -0.33
CA ASP A 124 -5.28 6.72 -1.76
C ASP A 124 -4.55 8.05 -2.00
N ARG A 125 -4.79 9.06 -1.16
CA ARG A 125 -4.08 10.35 -1.24
C ARG A 125 -2.57 10.17 -1.04
N ALA A 126 -2.17 9.43 -0.02
CA ALA A 126 -0.75 9.16 0.25
C ALA A 126 -0.10 8.31 -0.85
N LEU A 127 -0.85 7.38 -1.46
CA LEU A 127 -0.39 6.58 -2.60
C LEU A 127 -0.22 7.44 -3.86
N ALA A 128 -1.13 8.40 -4.09
CA ALA A 128 -0.99 9.38 -5.17
C ALA A 128 0.25 10.26 -5.00
N ASP A 129 0.47 10.79 -3.79
CA ASP A 129 1.66 11.60 -3.45
C ASP A 129 2.95 10.79 -3.66
N PHE A 130 2.97 9.53 -3.26
CA PHE A 130 4.15 8.67 -3.46
C PHE A 130 4.36 8.34 -4.93
N CYS A 131 3.32 8.01 -5.67
CA CYS A 131 3.39 7.75 -7.11
C CYS A 131 3.95 8.97 -7.84
N GLU A 132 3.52 10.19 -7.52
CA GLU A 132 4.02 11.42 -8.09
C GLU A 132 5.52 11.62 -7.80
N ALA A 133 5.96 11.40 -6.56
CA ALA A 133 7.38 11.48 -6.20
C ALA A 133 8.25 10.49 -7.00
N VAL A 134 7.72 9.29 -7.25
CA VAL A 134 8.37 8.27 -8.07
C VAL A 134 8.44 8.70 -9.54
N VAL A 135 7.35 9.25 -10.09
CA VAL A 135 7.30 9.78 -11.46
C VAL A 135 8.31 10.92 -11.66
N VAL A 136 8.35 11.87 -10.73
CA VAL A 136 9.30 13.00 -10.77
C VAL A 136 10.74 12.49 -10.79
N LEU A 137 11.06 11.50 -9.96
CA LEU A 137 12.42 10.90 -9.95
C LEU A 137 12.71 10.16 -11.25
N ALA A 138 11.76 9.42 -11.81
CA ALA A 138 11.89 8.71 -13.07
C ALA A 138 12.21 9.67 -14.23
N GLU A 139 11.45 10.76 -14.34
CA GLU A 139 11.65 11.78 -15.39
C GLU A 139 13.00 12.51 -15.24
N LYS A 140 13.37 12.87 -14.01
CA LYS A 140 14.67 13.50 -13.72
C LYS A 140 15.86 12.67 -14.19
N HIS A 141 15.72 11.34 -14.09
CA HIS A 141 16.79 10.39 -14.43
C HIS A 141 16.50 9.56 -15.68
N ARG A 142 15.63 10.05 -16.58
CA ARG A 142 15.23 9.37 -17.81
C ARG A 142 16.42 8.85 -18.61
N ASP A 143 17.44 9.65 -18.76
CA ASP A 143 18.62 9.37 -19.57
C ASP A 143 19.87 9.00 -18.74
N THR A 144 19.72 8.82 -17.42
CA THR A 144 20.83 8.41 -16.55
C THR A 144 21.12 6.92 -16.77
N VAL A 145 22.17 6.66 -17.55
CA VAL A 145 22.60 5.30 -17.90
C VAL A 145 23.19 4.59 -16.69
N MET A 146 22.81 3.34 -16.49
CA MET A 146 23.34 2.45 -15.46
C MET A 146 23.47 1.03 -15.99
N ILE A 147 24.18 0.19 -15.27
CA ILE A 147 24.22 -1.25 -15.56
C ILE A 147 22.97 -1.94 -15.00
N GLY A 148 22.26 -2.68 -15.85
CA GLY A 148 21.24 -3.62 -15.43
C GLY A 148 21.86 -4.85 -14.76
N ARG A 149 21.21 -5.39 -13.73
CA ARG A 149 21.69 -6.56 -13.02
C ARG A 149 20.61 -7.64 -13.00
N THR A 150 21.00 -8.86 -13.35
CA THR A 150 20.20 -10.09 -13.20
C THR A 150 21.00 -11.08 -12.36
N HIS A 151 20.36 -11.81 -11.46
CA HIS A 151 21.05 -12.72 -10.52
C HIS A 151 22.17 -12.05 -9.69
N GLY A 152 22.09 -10.72 -9.51
CA GLY A 152 23.16 -9.94 -8.86
C GLY A 152 24.36 -9.64 -9.75
N MET A 153 24.41 -10.14 -11.00
CA MET A 153 25.50 -9.97 -11.95
C MET A 153 25.20 -8.84 -12.93
N HIS A 154 26.25 -8.19 -13.44
CA HIS A 154 26.14 -7.20 -14.50
C HIS A 154 25.61 -7.84 -15.78
N ALA A 155 24.55 -7.25 -16.35
CA ALA A 155 23.92 -7.70 -17.59
C ALA A 155 24.12 -6.64 -18.69
N GLU A 156 23.05 -6.02 -19.16
CA GLU A 156 23.09 -5.02 -20.24
C GLU A 156 22.84 -3.60 -19.70
N PRO A 157 23.23 -2.55 -20.44
CA PRO A 157 22.92 -1.17 -20.08
C PRO A 157 21.41 -0.91 -20.02
N THR A 158 20.98 -0.12 -19.05
CA THR A 158 19.61 0.42 -18.90
C THR A 158 19.68 1.87 -18.43
N THR A 159 18.54 2.51 -18.13
CA THR A 159 18.52 3.81 -17.45
C THR A 159 17.88 3.70 -16.07
N PHE A 160 18.38 4.50 -15.12
CA PHE A 160 17.79 4.57 -13.77
C PHE A 160 16.34 5.04 -13.83
N GLY A 161 16.04 6.03 -14.68
CA GLY A 161 14.68 6.50 -14.88
C GLY A 161 13.73 5.42 -15.40
N ALA A 162 14.17 4.56 -16.33
CA ALA A 162 13.34 3.45 -16.81
C ALA A 162 13.04 2.44 -15.71
N LYS A 163 14.02 2.12 -14.84
CA LYS A 163 13.82 1.29 -13.65
C LYS A 163 12.78 1.89 -12.71
N VAL A 164 12.90 3.17 -12.40
CA VAL A 164 11.98 3.89 -11.48
C VAL A 164 10.59 4.04 -12.08
N ALA A 165 10.46 4.27 -13.39
CA ALA A 165 9.17 4.36 -14.09
C ALA A 165 8.35 3.06 -13.99
N LEU A 166 9.00 1.89 -13.98
CA LEU A 166 8.30 0.61 -13.76
C LEU A 166 7.69 0.52 -12.36
N TRP A 167 8.31 1.11 -11.34
CA TRP A 167 7.73 1.20 -10.00
C TRP A 167 6.48 2.09 -9.98
N ALA A 168 6.50 3.22 -10.69
CA ALA A 168 5.32 4.09 -10.82
C ALA A 168 4.15 3.35 -11.46
N LEU A 169 4.39 2.56 -12.51
CA LEU A 169 3.35 1.72 -13.12
C LEU A 169 2.80 0.65 -12.17
N GLN A 170 3.64 0.10 -11.30
CA GLN A 170 3.19 -0.85 -10.27
C GLN A 170 2.33 -0.16 -9.22
N LEU A 171 2.70 1.03 -8.74
CA LEU A 171 1.92 1.83 -7.79
C LEU A 171 0.56 2.25 -8.36
N ARG A 172 0.46 2.55 -9.67
CA ARG A 172 -0.83 2.81 -10.32
C ARG A 172 -1.77 1.61 -10.24
N ARG A 173 -1.26 0.40 -10.51
CA ARG A 173 -2.06 -0.82 -10.35
C ARG A 173 -2.46 -1.09 -8.90
N ASP A 174 -1.65 -0.70 -7.92
CA ASP A 174 -2.03 -0.77 -6.51
C ASP A 174 -3.15 0.22 -6.19
N ARG A 175 -3.12 1.39 -6.81
CA ARG A 175 -4.20 2.38 -6.66
C ARG A 175 -5.53 1.88 -7.22
N ASP A 176 -5.52 1.20 -8.38
CA ASP A 176 -6.72 0.58 -8.95
C ASP A 176 -7.27 -0.53 -8.05
N ARG A 177 -6.40 -1.33 -7.42
CA ARG A 177 -6.78 -2.35 -6.43
C ARG A 177 -7.42 -1.73 -5.20
N LEU A 178 -6.82 -0.66 -4.68
CA LEU A 178 -7.36 0.06 -3.52
C LEU A 178 -8.71 0.68 -3.82
N ASP A 179 -8.90 1.30 -4.99
CA ASP A 179 -10.19 1.84 -5.44
C ASP A 179 -11.26 0.75 -5.50
N SER A 180 -10.92 -0.40 -6.09
CA SER A 180 -11.82 -1.56 -6.14
C SER A 180 -12.19 -2.08 -4.75
N ALA A 181 -11.22 -2.25 -3.87
CA ALA A 181 -11.43 -2.68 -2.49
C ALA A 181 -12.26 -1.65 -1.70
N THR A 182 -12.00 -0.35 -1.91
CA THR A 182 -12.77 0.73 -1.26
C THR A 182 -14.24 0.69 -1.64
N LYS A 183 -14.56 0.51 -2.92
CA LYS A 183 -15.95 0.39 -3.39
C LYS A 183 -16.67 -0.81 -2.78
N ARG A 184 -15.96 -1.92 -2.57
CA ARG A 184 -16.53 -3.15 -2.01
C ARG A 184 -16.67 -3.13 -0.49
N ILE A 185 -15.80 -2.38 0.21
CA ILE A 185 -15.90 -2.23 1.67
C ILE A 185 -16.83 -1.09 2.09
N ALA A 186 -17.12 -0.11 1.23
CA ALA A 186 -18.01 1.01 1.53
C ALA A 186 -19.50 0.59 1.51
N VAL A 187 -19.88 -0.30 2.42
CA VAL A 187 -21.20 -0.93 2.49
C VAL A 187 -21.86 -0.72 3.84
N CYS A 188 -23.19 -0.93 3.88
CA CYS A 188 -24.05 -0.78 5.04
C CYS A 188 -24.91 -2.04 5.20
N LYS A 189 -25.15 -2.44 6.43
CA LYS A 189 -26.02 -3.57 6.78
C LYS A 189 -26.83 -3.21 8.01
N LEU A 190 -28.17 -3.14 7.87
CA LEU A 190 -29.14 -3.04 8.95
C LEU A 190 -30.28 -4.03 8.69
N SER A 191 -30.00 -5.32 8.83
CA SER A 191 -30.90 -6.41 8.45
C SER A 191 -31.29 -7.33 9.62
N GLY A 192 -30.90 -6.95 10.85
CA GLY A 192 -31.21 -7.69 12.06
C GLY A 192 -30.32 -8.89 12.32
N ALA A 193 -30.70 -9.71 13.27
CA ALA A 193 -29.91 -10.76 13.91
C ALA A 193 -29.40 -11.87 12.95
N VAL A 194 -30.12 -12.14 11.87
CA VAL A 194 -29.77 -13.20 10.89
C VAL A 194 -29.94 -12.74 9.42
N GLY A 195 -30.11 -11.44 9.19
CA GLY A 195 -30.22 -10.88 7.84
C GLY A 195 -31.62 -10.97 7.19
N THR A 196 -32.66 -11.30 7.96
CA THR A 196 -34.01 -11.54 7.43
C THR A 196 -34.94 -10.34 7.51
N TYR A 197 -34.50 -9.24 8.10
CA TYR A 197 -35.30 -8.01 8.32
C TYR A 197 -36.55 -8.27 9.14
N SER A 198 -36.57 -9.29 10.03
CA SER A 198 -37.78 -9.69 10.79
C SER A 198 -38.38 -8.58 11.66
N ASN A 199 -37.53 -7.67 12.14
CA ASN A 199 -37.91 -6.60 13.08
C ASN A 199 -37.53 -5.20 12.58
N ILE A 200 -37.14 -5.05 11.32
CA ILE A 200 -36.70 -3.79 10.70
C ILE A 200 -37.15 -3.77 9.24
N ASP A 201 -37.76 -2.66 8.80
CA ASP A 201 -38.08 -2.49 7.38
C ASP A 201 -36.78 -2.23 6.58
N PRO A 202 -36.54 -2.90 5.43
CA PRO A 202 -35.39 -2.64 4.56
C PRO A 202 -35.20 -1.16 4.14
N LYS A 203 -36.26 -0.36 4.18
CA LYS A 203 -36.18 1.08 3.92
C LYS A 203 -35.36 1.83 4.94
N VAL A 204 -35.27 1.33 6.19
CA VAL A 204 -34.41 1.90 7.23
C VAL A 204 -32.94 1.77 6.81
N GLU A 205 -32.52 0.59 6.38
CA GLU A 205 -31.17 0.35 5.85
C GLU A 205 -30.87 1.26 4.66
N GLN A 206 -31.79 1.36 3.69
CA GLN A 206 -31.63 2.22 2.52
C GLN A 206 -31.47 3.70 2.89
N SER A 207 -32.26 4.18 3.85
CA SER A 207 -32.19 5.56 4.35
C SER A 207 -30.84 5.84 5.03
N VAL A 208 -30.41 4.97 5.94
CA VAL A 208 -29.13 5.08 6.65
C VAL A 208 -27.95 5.00 5.67
N ALA A 209 -27.94 4.00 4.78
CA ALA A 209 -26.90 3.83 3.78
C ALA A 209 -26.74 5.09 2.90
N LYS A 210 -27.87 5.65 2.42
CA LYS A 210 -27.88 6.89 1.63
C LYS A 210 -27.29 8.08 2.39
N ALA A 211 -27.67 8.25 3.66
CA ALA A 211 -27.17 9.34 4.50
C ALA A 211 -25.66 9.24 4.75
N LEU A 212 -25.12 8.02 4.90
CA LEU A 212 -23.71 7.75 5.14
C LEU A 212 -22.86 7.67 3.84
N GLY A 213 -23.49 7.68 2.67
CA GLY A 213 -22.80 7.46 1.40
C GLY A 213 -22.22 6.05 1.29
N LEU A 214 -22.92 5.07 1.84
CA LEU A 214 -22.60 3.64 1.79
C LEU A 214 -23.62 2.89 0.90
N THR A 215 -23.26 1.69 0.48
CA THR A 215 -24.14 0.83 -0.33
C THR A 215 -24.79 -0.23 0.56
N PRO A 216 -26.14 -0.34 0.62
CA PRO A 216 -26.78 -1.41 1.35
C PRO A 216 -26.51 -2.77 0.70
N VAL A 217 -26.22 -3.80 1.51
CA VAL A 217 -25.90 -5.13 1.00
C VAL A 217 -26.61 -6.22 1.77
N PRO A 218 -27.07 -7.29 1.09
CA PRO A 218 -27.55 -8.49 1.77
C PRO A 218 -26.45 -9.10 2.63
N ALA A 219 -26.84 -9.56 3.81
CA ALA A 219 -25.91 -10.17 4.76
C ALA A 219 -26.64 -11.22 5.62
N THR A 220 -25.87 -11.99 6.38
CA THR A 220 -26.38 -12.78 7.51
C THR A 220 -26.48 -11.88 8.75
N GLN A 221 -26.05 -12.30 9.92
CA GLN A 221 -25.88 -11.38 11.05
C GLN A 221 -24.77 -10.36 10.76
N VAL A 222 -23.77 -10.72 9.94
CA VAL A 222 -22.61 -9.92 9.60
C VAL A 222 -22.45 -9.76 8.09
N ILE A 223 -21.80 -8.69 7.67
CA ILE A 223 -21.32 -8.50 6.30
C ILE A 223 -20.29 -9.60 5.99
N ALA A 224 -20.30 -10.15 4.77
CA ALA A 224 -19.35 -11.18 4.34
C ALA A 224 -17.90 -10.65 4.41
N ARG A 225 -17.02 -11.41 5.09
CA ARG A 225 -15.65 -11.00 5.44
C ARG A 225 -14.66 -11.03 4.28
N ASP A 226 -15.02 -11.59 3.14
CA ASP A 226 -14.24 -11.50 1.91
C ASP A 226 -13.93 -10.03 1.52
N ARG A 227 -14.85 -9.09 1.81
CA ARG A 227 -14.65 -7.65 1.60
C ARG A 227 -13.53 -7.08 2.48
N HIS A 228 -13.46 -7.51 3.75
CA HIS A 228 -12.41 -7.13 4.69
C HIS A 228 -11.06 -7.74 4.28
N ALA A 229 -11.05 -9.00 3.85
CA ALA A 229 -9.87 -9.67 3.31
C ALA A 229 -9.33 -8.97 2.05
N GLU A 230 -10.22 -8.51 1.15
CA GLU A 230 -9.83 -7.76 -0.05
C GLU A 230 -9.22 -6.40 0.31
N TYR A 231 -9.76 -5.70 1.30
CA TYR A 231 -9.18 -4.45 1.81
C TYR A 231 -7.78 -4.68 2.40
N LEU A 232 -7.61 -5.72 3.23
CA LEU A 232 -6.31 -6.11 3.78
C LEU A 232 -5.32 -6.51 2.68
N TRP A 233 -5.80 -7.19 1.62
CA TRP A 233 -4.98 -7.52 0.46
C TRP A 233 -4.51 -6.27 -0.28
N ALA A 234 -5.35 -5.26 -0.47
CA ALA A 234 -4.94 -4.00 -1.09
C ALA A 234 -3.83 -3.31 -0.27
N CYS A 235 -3.97 -3.25 1.05
CA CYS A 235 -2.92 -2.74 1.95
C CYS A 235 -1.62 -3.56 1.84
N ALA A 236 -1.71 -4.89 1.82
CA ALA A 236 -0.56 -5.78 1.70
C ALA A 236 0.13 -5.67 0.33
N SER A 237 -0.64 -5.47 -0.76
CA SER A 237 -0.12 -5.25 -2.11
C SER A 237 0.71 -3.97 -2.17
N ILE A 238 0.19 -2.86 -1.63
CA ILE A 238 0.91 -1.58 -1.50
C ILE A 238 2.22 -1.79 -0.72
N GLY A 239 2.15 -2.46 0.43
CA GLY A 239 3.34 -2.75 1.25
C GLY A 239 4.37 -3.59 0.49
N THR A 240 3.94 -4.56 -0.31
CA THR A 240 4.82 -5.42 -1.11
C THR A 240 5.49 -4.66 -2.26
N THR A 241 4.77 -3.73 -2.90
CA THR A 241 5.37 -2.83 -3.90
C THR A 241 6.43 -1.93 -3.26
N ILE A 242 6.13 -1.34 -2.10
CA ILE A 242 7.11 -0.54 -1.35
C ILE A 242 8.33 -1.40 -0.95
N GLU A 243 8.13 -2.66 -0.54
CA GLU A 243 9.24 -3.58 -0.24
C GLU A 243 10.11 -3.86 -1.46
N THR A 244 9.52 -4.10 -2.63
CA THR A 244 10.25 -4.30 -3.90
C THR A 244 11.19 -3.12 -4.16
N ILE A 245 10.69 -1.90 -4.02
CA ILE A 245 11.46 -0.66 -4.17
C ILE A 245 12.55 -0.56 -3.11
N ALA A 246 12.20 -0.79 -1.84
CA ALA A 246 13.11 -0.67 -0.72
C ALA A 246 14.27 -1.69 -0.79
N VAL A 247 14.00 -2.91 -1.22
CA VAL A 247 15.02 -3.95 -1.43
C VAL A 247 16.00 -3.52 -2.52
N GLU A 248 15.51 -3.01 -3.66
CA GLU A 248 16.38 -2.53 -4.73
C GLU A 248 17.22 -1.33 -4.27
N LEU A 249 16.64 -0.34 -3.59
CA LEU A 249 17.40 0.80 -3.05
C LEU A 249 18.51 0.35 -2.09
N ARG A 250 18.24 -0.62 -1.23
CA ARG A 250 19.25 -1.20 -0.32
C ARG A 250 20.40 -1.86 -1.10
N HIS A 251 20.08 -2.58 -2.19
CA HIS A 251 21.12 -3.14 -3.07
C HIS A 251 21.95 -2.07 -3.78
N LEU A 252 21.30 -1.01 -4.28
CA LEU A 252 21.99 0.10 -4.95
C LEU A 252 22.84 0.96 -3.98
N GLN A 253 22.49 0.97 -2.68
CA GLN A 253 23.24 1.69 -1.64
C GLN A 253 24.39 0.89 -1.03
N ARG A 254 24.55 -0.40 -1.33
CA ARG A 254 25.67 -1.21 -0.83
C ARG A 254 27.00 -0.54 -1.14
N THR A 255 27.98 -0.68 -0.26
CA THR A 255 29.31 -0.05 -0.36
C THR A 255 29.97 -0.30 -1.72
N GLU A 256 29.86 -1.53 -2.24
CA GLU A 256 30.46 -1.96 -3.50
C GLU A 256 29.71 -1.41 -4.72
N VAL A 257 28.43 -1.06 -4.58
CA VAL A 257 27.56 -0.53 -5.65
C VAL A 257 27.52 0.99 -5.60
N ASN A 258 27.06 1.56 -4.48
CA ASN A 258 27.08 2.98 -4.13
C ASN A 258 26.48 3.90 -5.20
N GLU A 259 25.41 3.48 -5.86
CA GLU A 259 24.74 4.21 -6.94
C GLU A 259 23.62 5.14 -6.44
N VAL A 260 23.06 4.86 -5.25
CA VAL A 260 22.08 5.73 -4.58
C VAL A 260 22.40 5.81 -3.09
N ARG A 261 21.85 6.82 -2.40
CA ARG A 261 21.91 6.96 -0.93
C ARG A 261 20.62 7.57 -0.42
N GLU A 262 20.14 7.09 0.73
CA GLU A 262 19.07 7.78 1.45
C GLU A 262 19.55 9.15 1.88
N GLY A 263 18.72 10.19 1.66
CA GLY A 263 19.02 11.54 2.09
C GLY A 263 19.19 11.64 3.60
N PHE A 264 20.09 12.48 4.04
CA PHE A 264 20.44 12.66 5.44
C PHE A 264 19.99 14.04 5.93
N ALA A 265 19.13 14.08 6.93
CA ALA A 265 18.72 15.33 7.55
C ALA A 265 19.84 15.91 8.45
N ALA A 266 19.87 17.24 8.59
CA ALA A 266 20.79 17.87 9.52
C ALA A 266 20.58 17.32 10.94
N GLY A 267 21.66 16.88 11.59
CA GLY A 267 21.62 16.27 12.91
C GLY A 267 21.24 14.78 12.96
N GLN A 268 20.90 14.17 11.84
CA GLN A 268 20.62 12.73 11.80
C GLN A 268 21.92 11.92 12.03
N LYS A 269 21.80 10.82 12.81
CA LYS A 269 22.89 9.87 13.02
C LYS A 269 22.62 8.58 12.25
N GLY A 270 23.51 8.22 11.33
CA GLY A 270 23.38 6.99 10.52
C GLY A 270 23.87 5.72 11.24
N SER A 271 24.73 5.89 12.22
CA SER A 271 25.31 4.81 13.03
C SER A 271 25.63 5.34 14.41
N SER A 272 25.47 4.52 15.45
CA SER A 272 25.84 4.87 16.82
C SER A 272 27.36 4.79 17.04
N ALA A 273 28.07 3.99 16.24
CA ALA A 273 29.51 3.70 16.43
C ALA A 273 30.41 4.36 15.36
N MET A 274 29.94 4.45 14.11
CA MET A 274 30.75 4.93 12.98
C MET A 274 30.09 6.16 12.35
N PRO A 275 30.59 7.39 12.60
CA PRO A 275 29.92 8.64 12.14
C PRO A 275 29.75 8.76 10.63
N HIS A 276 30.63 8.14 9.83
CA HIS A 276 30.58 8.16 8.37
C HIS A 276 29.60 7.15 7.76
N LYS A 277 29.11 6.18 8.55
CA LYS A 277 28.26 5.09 8.07
C LYS A 277 26.81 5.56 7.92
N ARG A 278 26.30 5.58 6.68
CA ARG A 278 24.93 5.93 6.32
C ARG A 278 24.13 4.66 6.01
N ASN A 279 23.42 4.14 7.00
CA ASN A 279 22.59 2.95 6.81
C ASN A 279 21.28 3.29 6.08
N PRO A 280 20.75 2.38 5.24
CA PRO A 280 19.46 2.56 4.55
C PRO A 280 18.28 2.26 5.50
N ILE A 281 18.18 3.01 6.61
CA ILE A 281 17.25 2.73 7.72
C ILE A 281 15.79 2.84 7.28
N SER A 282 15.46 3.77 6.36
CA SER A 282 14.09 3.91 5.87
C SER A 282 13.69 2.69 5.04
N SER A 283 14.53 2.26 4.12
CA SER A 283 14.28 1.07 3.29
C SER A 283 14.23 -0.22 4.13
N GLU A 284 15.08 -0.35 5.14
CA GLU A 284 15.04 -1.49 6.07
C GLU A 284 13.74 -1.53 6.88
N THR A 285 13.30 -0.37 7.40
CA THR A 285 12.03 -0.23 8.12
C THR A 285 10.85 -0.61 7.24
N LEU A 286 10.79 -0.08 6.00
CA LEU A 286 9.73 -0.37 5.03
C LEU A 286 9.68 -1.87 4.67
N THR A 287 10.84 -2.51 4.46
CA THR A 287 10.93 -3.96 4.26
C THR A 287 10.37 -4.74 5.46
N GLY A 288 10.67 -4.33 6.68
CA GLY A 288 10.18 -4.98 7.90
C GLY A 288 8.67 -4.88 8.05
N LEU A 289 8.10 -3.67 7.86
CA LEU A 289 6.67 -3.40 8.03
C LEU A 289 5.80 -4.10 6.97
N SER A 290 6.31 -4.30 5.76
CA SER A 290 5.63 -5.07 4.72
C SER A 290 5.32 -6.51 5.14
N ARG A 291 6.16 -7.12 5.97
CA ARG A 291 5.92 -8.47 6.54
C ARG A 291 4.70 -8.49 7.44
N VAL A 292 4.49 -7.43 8.23
CA VAL A 292 3.33 -7.31 9.14
C VAL A 292 2.04 -7.21 8.33
N LEU A 293 2.01 -6.38 7.28
CA LEU A 293 0.83 -6.28 6.39
C LEU A 293 0.44 -7.62 5.77
N ARG A 294 1.42 -8.42 5.34
CA ARG A 294 1.15 -9.78 4.81
C ARG A 294 0.64 -10.74 5.88
N ALA A 295 1.16 -10.65 7.10
CA ALA A 295 0.66 -11.45 8.22
C ALA A 295 -0.80 -11.09 8.57
N ASN A 296 -1.13 -9.80 8.60
CA ASN A 296 -2.49 -9.33 8.86
C ASN A 296 -3.48 -9.78 7.75
N LEU A 297 -3.05 -9.77 6.48
CA LEU A 297 -3.84 -10.34 5.38
C LEU A 297 -4.16 -11.81 5.61
N GLN A 298 -3.19 -12.60 6.09
CA GLN A 298 -3.42 -14.02 6.39
C GLN A 298 -4.51 -14.21 7.45
N VAL A 299 -4.55 -13.35 8.47
CA VAL A 299 -5.62 -13.35 9.48
C VAL A 299 -6.98 -13.03 8.82
N GLY A 300 -7.04 -11.95 8.02
CA GLY A 300 -8.28 -11.57 7.34
C GLY A 300 -8.83 -12.65 6.39
N LEU A 301 -7.96 -13.42 5.75
CA LEU A 301 -8.38 -14.57 4.93
C LEU A 301 -8.98 -15.70 5.79
N GLN A 302 -8.49 -15.91 7.01
CA GLN A 302 -9.04 -16.90 7.95
C GLN A 302 -10.38 -16.47 8.53
N ASP A 303 -10.62 -15.18 8.69
CA ASP A 303 -11.88 -14.63 9.18
C ASP A 303 -13.06 -14.76 8.18
N VAL A 304 -12.81 -15.14 6.93
CA VAL A 304 -13.88 -15.34 5.92
C VAL A 304 -14.77 -16.52 6.25
N ALA A 305 -14.21 -17.58 6.82
CA ALA A 305 -14.95 -18.82 7.11
C ALA A 305 -15.54 -18.80 8.52
N LEU A 306 -16.79 -18.36 8.65
CA LEU A 306 -17.54 -18.33 9.90
C LEU A 306 -18.55 -19.48 9.99
N TRP A 307 -18.97 -19.82 11.21
CA TRP A 307 -20.01 -20.79 11.44
C TRP A 307 -21.41 -20.18 11.26
N HIS A 308 -22.25 -20.87 10.51
CA HIS A 308 -23.66 -20.50 10.29
C HIS A 308 -23.81 -19.03 9.83
N GLU A 309 -24.74 -18.30 10.41
CA GLU A 309 -24.97 -16.89 10.13
C GLU A 309 -23.92 -15.98 10.77
N ARG A 310 -23.21 -16.43 11.80
CA ARG A 310 -22.05 -15.82 12.46
C ARG A 310 -21.57 -16.64 13.66
N ASP A 311 -20.26 -16.75 13.85
CA ASP A 311 -19.63 -16.85 15.17
C ASP A 311 -18.79 -15.57 15.42
N ILE A 312 -18.25 -15.39 16.65
CA ILE A 312 -17.56 -14.15 17.02
C ILE A 312 -16.04 -14.21 16.83
N SER A 313 -15.49 -15.30 16.28
CA SER A 313 -14.04 -15.52 16.15
C SER A 313 -13.32 -14.41 15.36
N HIS A 314 -13.98 -13.86 14.33
CA HIS A 314 -13.45 -12.77 13.52
C HIS A 314 -13.24 -11.47 14.32
N SER A 315 -14.13 -11.17 15.26
CA SER A 315 -14.24 -9.84 15.88
C SER A 315 -12.98 -9.43 16.66
N SER A 316 -12.41 -10.34 17.44
CA SER A 316 -11.18 -10.07 18.20
C SER A 316 -9.99 -9.83 17.29
N ALA A 317 -9.89 -10.58 16.19
CA ALA A 317 -8.82 -10.44 15.22
C ALA A 317 -8.94 -9.13 14.41
N GLU A 318 -10.16 -8.82 13.93
CA GLU A 318 -10.45 -7.61 13.14
C GLU A 318 -10.14 -6.32 13.92
N ARG A 319 -10.40 -6.29 15.23
CA ARG A 319 -10.06 -5.15 16.11
C ARG A 319 -8.58 -4.80 16.11
N ILE A 320 -7.73 -5.75 15.74
CA ILE A 320 -6.26 -5.58 15.64
C ILE A 320 -5.86 -5.34 14.18
N VAL A 321 -6.19 -6.27 13.29
CA VAL A 321 -5.58 -6.29 11.95
C VAL A 321 -6.09 -5.19 11.01
N LEU A 322 -7.35 -4.73 11.17
CA LEU A 322 -7.91 -3.69 10.31
C LEU A 322 -7.31 -2.29 10.59
N PRO A 323 -7.29 -1.80 11.84
CA PRO A 323 -6.63 -0.54 12.15
C PRO A 323 -5.12 -0.61 11.90
N ASP A 324 -4.45 -1.69 12.32
CA ASP A 324 -3.01 -1.84 12.17
C ASP A 324 -2.60 -1.82 10.70
N SER A 325 -3.31 -2.51 9.82
CA SER A 325 -3.01 -2.52 8.39
C SER A 325 -3.24 -1.16 7.74
N SER A 326 -4.29 -0.45 8.14
CA SER A 326 -4.57 0.91 7.65
C SER A 326 -3.49 1.89 8.08
N MET A 327 -3.11 1.88 9.37
CA MET A 327 -2.06 2.72 9.93
C MET A 327 -0.70 2.44 9.29
N LEU A 328 -0.34 1.16 9.13
CA LEU A 328 0.93 0.76 8.52
C LEU A 328 1.00 1.14 7.05
N ALA A 329 -0.04 0.86 6.25
CA ALA A 329 -0.06 1.22 4.84
C ALA A 329 0.11 2.73 4.66
N TYR A 330 -0.61 3.54 5.45
CA TYR A 330 -0.51 5.00 5.42
C TYR A 330 0.87 5.49 5.85
N TYR A 331 1.40 5.00 6.98
CA TYR A 331 2.74 5.34 7.46
C TYR A 331 3.83 5.00 6.44
N MET A 332 3.77 3.80 5.84
CA MET A 332 4.75 3.35 4.87
C MET A 332 4.76 4.24 3.63
N LEU A 333 3.59 4.64 3.12
CA LEU A 333 3.47 5.56 1.99
C LEU A 333 4.07 6.93 2.30
N ARG A 334 3.72 7.53 3.45
CA ARG A 334 4.28 8.83 3.89
C ARG A 334 5.80 8.77 4.07
N ARG A 335 6.31 7.66 4.62
CA ARG A 335 7.76 7.45 4.77
C ARG A 335 8.46 7.23 3.43
N ALA A 336 7.86 6.47 2.52
CA ALA A 336 8.39 6.23 1.17
C ALA A 336 8.44 7.52 0.35
N THR A 337 7.40 8.35 0.39
CA THR A 337 7.39 9.68 -0.25
C THR A 337 8.57 10.53 0.23
N ARG A 338 8.78 10.62 1.54
CA ARG A 338 9.92 11.37 2.10
C ARG A 338 11.27 10.78 1.68
N LEU A 339 11.39 9.45 1.62
CA LEU A 339 12.60 8.77 1.15
C LEU A 339 12.92 9.18 -0.29
N PHE A 340 11.93 9.13 -1.20
CA PHE A 340 12.11 9.45 -2.61
C PHE A 340 12.41 10.93 -2.87
N THR A 341 11.74 11.82 -2.14
CA THR A 341 11.97 13.28 -2.25
C THR A 341 13.42 13.66 -1.90
N ASN A 342 14.07 12.88 -1.01
CA ASN A 342 15.41 13.16 -0.52
C ASN A 342 16.46 12.16 -1.02
N LEU A 343 16.13 11.29 -1.99
CA LEU A 343 17.06 10.29 -2.50
C LEU A 343 18.20 10.94 -3.28
N GLU A 344 19.44 10.66 -2.88
CA GLU A 344 20.64 11.06 -3.60
C GLU A 344 20.98 9.99 -4.66
N VAL A 345 21.11 10.40 -5.92
CA VAL A 345 21.44 9.52 -7.05
C VAL A 345 22.80 9.91 -7.60
N ASP A 346 23.74 8.97 -7.64
CA ASP A 346 25.11 9.17 -8.13
C ASP A 346 25.27 8.63 -9.56
N SER A 347 24.92 9.48 -10.55
CA SER A 347 25.00 9.13 -11.97
C SER A 347 26.44 8.83 -12.42
N ALA A 348 27.44 9.44 -11.80
CA ALA A 348 28.85 9.19 -12.13
C ALA A 348 29.28 7.79 -11.65
N GLN A 349 28.85 7.39 -10.45
CA GLN A 349 29.10 6.04 -9.92
C GLN A 349 28.38 4.98 -10.76
N MET A 350 27.13 5.25 -11.20
CA MET A 350 26.39 4.35 -12.12
C MET A 350 27.18 4.09 -13.40
N LEU A 351 27.72 5.14 -14.02
CA LEU A 351 28.53 5.02 -15.24
C LEU A 351 29.84 4.29 -14.96
N LYS A 352 30.50 4.58 -13.83
CA LYS A 352 31.73 3.89 -13.42
C LYS A 352 31.49 2.39 -13.24
N ASN A 353 30.39 1.99 -12.59
CA ASN A 353 30.04 0.59 -12.41
C ASN A 353 29.76 -0.10 -13.74
N LEU A 354 29.11 0.58 -14.68
CA LEU A 354 28.87 0.05 -16.03
C LEU A 354 30.20 -0.26 -16.76
N HIS A 355 31.19 0.60 -16.63
CA HIS A 355 32.49 0.42 -17.27
C HIS A 355 33.46 -0.53 -16.53
N SER A 356 33.12 -0.97 -15.29
CA SER A 356 34.03 -1.76 -14.46
C SER A 356 34.37 -3.14 -15.05
N ASN A 357 33.55 -3.65 -15.97
CA ASN A 357 33.73 -4.95 -16.63
C ASN A 357 34.39 -4.85 -17.99
N HIS A 358 35.22 -3.83 -18.25
CA HIS A 358 36.00 -3.69 -19.46
C HIS A 358 35.20 -3.80 -20.76
N GLY A 359 33.90 -3.48 -20.73
CA GLY A 359 33.03 -3.48 -21.90
C GLY A 359 32.40 -4.84 -22.26
N VAL A 360 32.60 -5.90 -21.48
CA VAL A 360 31.98 -7.23 -21.75
C VAL A 360 30.46 -7.22 -21.70
N VAL A 361 29.84 -6.18 -21.14
CA VAL A 361 28.39 -5.96 -21.15
C VAL A 361 27.79 -5.86 -22.55
N PHE A 362 28.60 -5.63 -23.56
CA PHE A 362 28.22 -5.60 -24.98
C PHE A 362 28.36 -6.96 -25.68
N SER A 363 28.74 -8.02 -24.98
CA SER A 363 29.05 -9.33 -25.57
C SER A 363 27.90 -9.90 -26.43
N GLN A 364 26.63 -9.71 -26.01
CA GLN A 364 25.48 -10.14 -26.82
C GLN A 364 25.37 -9.36 -28.12
N SER A 365 25.59 -8.05 -28.09
CA SER A 365 25.56 -7.21 -29.29
C SER A 365 26.67 -7.59 -30.28
N VAL A 366 27.86 -7.94 -29.78
CA VAL A 366 28.98 -8.46 -30.60
C VAL A 366 28.61 -9.80 -31.22
N LEU A 367 28.05 -10.74 -30.42
CA LEU A 367 27.58 -12.05 -30.89
C LEU A 367 26.60 -11.90 -32.06
N LEU A 368 25.59 -11.05 -31.89
CA LEU A 368 24.56 -10.82 -32.91
C LEU A 368 25.15 -10.19 -34.18
N ALA A 369 26.12 -9.27 -34.04
CA ALA A 369 26.82 -8.68 -35.17
C ALA A 369 27.62 -9.73 -35.95
N LEU A 370 28.33 -10.63 -35.26
CA LEU A 370 29.08 -11.73 -35.90
C LEU A 370 28.13 -12.68 -36.63
N VAL A 371 27.02 -13.05 -36.07
CA VAL A 371 25.99 -13.88 -36.72
C VAL A 371 25.48 -13.17 -37.99
N SER A 372 25.30 -11.86 -37.96
CA SER A 372 24.85 -11.08 -39.12
C SER A 372 25.88 -11.02 -40.25
N THR A 373 27.17 -11.31 -39.99
CA THR A 373 28.20 -11.46 -41.02
C THR A 373 28.27 -12.87 -41.62
N GLY A 374 27.45 -13.79 -41.18
CA GLY A 374 27.38 -15.17 -41.67
C GLY A 374 28.11 -16.19 -40.78
N MET A 375 28.65 -15.79 -39.64
CA MET A 375 29.25 -16.72 -38.67
C MET A 375 28.15 -17.59 -38.03
N SER A 376 28.42 -18.88 -37.78
CA SER A 376 27.47 -19.72 -37.05
C SER A 376 27.28 -19.17 -35.61
N ARG A 377 26.10 -19.34 -35.06
CA ARG A 377 25.81 -18.86 -33.69
C ARG A 377 26.72 -19.50 -32.64
N ASP A 378 27.09 -20.77 -32.83
CA ASP A 378 27.95 -21.52 -31.90
C ASP A 378 29.40 -21.01 -31.98
N ASP A 379 29.92 -20.77 -33.18
CA ASP A 379 31.26 -20.25 -33.37
C ASP A 379 31.36 -18.80 -32.84
N ALA A 380 30.36 -17.97 -33.14
CA ALA A 380 30.25 -16.62 -32.59
C ALA A 380 30.21 -16.62 -31.05
N TYR A 381 29.45 -17.53 -30.48
CA TYR A 381 29.34 -17.65 -29.02
C TYR A 381 30.71 -18.00 -28.39
N ARG A 382 31.40 -19.03 -28.91
CA ARG A 382 32.70 -19.46 -28.40
C ARG A 382 33.75 -18.37 -28.52
N LEU A 383 33.78 -17.69 -29.64
CA LEU A 383 34.74 -16.62 -29.90
C LEU A 383 34.51 -15.42 -28.96
N VAL A 384 33.23 -15.01 -28.79
CA VAL A 384 32.87 -13.93 -27.88
C VAL A 384 33.18 -14.31 -26.43
N GLN A 385 32.87 -15.56 -26.00
CA GLN A 385 33.19 -16.07 -24.68
C GLN A 385 34.69 -16.06 -24.39
N GLU A 386 35.51 -16.53 -25.33
CA GLU A 386 36.97 -16.52 -25.22
C GLU A 386 37.51 -15.10 -25.01
N LEU A 387 37.11 -14.18 -25.88
CA LEU A 387 37.66 -12.78 -25.86
C LEU A 387 37.10 -12.01 -24.65
N ALA A 388 35.83 -12.23 -24.25
CA ALA A 388 35.28 -11.61 -23.06
C ALA A 388 35.93 -12.14 -21.76
N GLY A 389 36.25 -13.44 -21.70
CA GLY A 389 37.03 -14.02 -20.61
C GLY A 389 38.42 -13.41 -20.48
N ARG A 390 39.08 -13.22 -21.61
CA ARG A 390 40.41 -12.54 -21.67
C ARG A 390 40.29 -11.09 -21.23
N ALA A 391 39.29 -10.33 -21.69
CA ALA A 391 39.07 -8.94 -21.32
C ALA A 391 39.05 -8.75 -19.79
N VAL A 392 38.35 -9.65 -19.11
CA VAL A 392 38.24 -9.62 -17.63
C VAL A 392 39.54 -10.07 -16.96
N ALA A 393 40.14 -11.19 -17.42
CA ALA A 393 41.34 -11.75 -16.81
C ALA A 393 42.58 -10.85 -16.98
N GLU A 394 42.73 -10.22 -18.14
CA GLU A 394 43.87 -9.36 -18.50
C GLU A 394 43.61 -7.87 -18.18
N SER A 395 42.37 -7.53 -17.69
CA SER A 395 41.94 -6.14 -17.46
C SER A 395 42.11 -5.24 -18.70
N VAL A 396 41.81 -5.77 -19.89
CA VAL A 396 41.92 -5.08 -21.20
C VAL A 396 40.51 -4.79 -21.72
N GLN A 397 40.34 -3.67 -22.42
CA GLN A 397 39.05 -3.34 -23.02
C GLN A 397 38.62 -4.37 -24.06
N PHE A 398 37.44 -4.92 -23.90
CA PHE A 398 36.88 -5.96 -24.79
C PHE A 398 36.86 -5.48 -26.25
N ARG A 399 36.51 -4.20 -26.48
CA ARG A 399 36.56 -3.59 -27.82
C ARG A 399 37.96 -3.66 -28.47
N GLU A 400 39.03 -3.50 -27.69
CA GLU A 400 40.42 -3.56 -28.21
C GLU A 400 40.79 -4.99 -28.60
N LEU A 401 40.42 -5.98 -27.78
CA LEU A 401 40.61 -7.40 -28.09
C LEU A 401 39.87 -7.79 -29.39
N LEU A 402 38.60 -7.32 -29.53
CA LEU A 402 37.82 -7.54 -30.75
C LEU A 402 38.47 -6.89 -31.99
N ALA A 403 38.97 -5.68 -31.89
CA ALA A 403 39.62 -4.98 -33.00
C ALA A 403 40.94 -5.63 -33.41
N GLY A 404 41.66 -6.26 -32.48
CA GLY A 404 42.92 -6.95 -32.73
C GLY A 404 42.81 -8.39 -33.26
N ASP A 405 41.63 -9.01 -33.18
CA ASP A 405 41.44 -10.41 -33.58
C ASP A 405 40.91 -10.53 -35.01
N LYS A 406 41.71 -11.13 -35.88
CA LYS A 406 41.36 -11.30 -37.31
C LYS A 406 40.10 -12.16 -37.55
N ARG A 407 39.70 -12.99 -36.58
CA ARG A 407 38.50 -13.83 -36.66
C ARG A 407 37.18 -13.03 -36.56
N ILE A 408 37.26 -11.81 -36.01
CA ILE A 408 36.09 -10.97 -35.74
C ILE A 408 35.47 -10.41 -37.04
N GLY A 409 36.27 -10.00 -38.01
CA GLY A 409 35.75 -9.51 -39.29
C GLY A 409 34.86 -8.25 -39.24
N LEU A 410 34.72 -7.60 -38.08
CA LEU A 410 33.96 -6.36 -37.91
C LEU A 410 34.86 -5.13 -38.12
N THR A 411 34.36 -4.15 -38.84
CA THR A 411 35.04 -2.86 -39.02
C THR A 411 35.04 -2.04 -37.71
N ALA A 412 36.01 -1.10 -37.62
CA ALA A 412 36.07 -0.18 -36.49
C ALA A 412 34.75 0.58 -36.28
N LYS A 413 34.09 1.00 -37.36
CA LYS A 413 32.78 1.66 -37.33
C LYS A 413 31.68 0.75 -36.72
N GLN A 414 31.63 -0.51 -37.11
CA GLN A 414 30.67 -1.47 -36.56
C GLN A 414 30.92 -1.70 -35.06
N LEU A 415 32.19 -1.81 -34.65
CA LEU A 415 32.53 -1.89 -33.22
C LEU A 415 32.10 -0.62 -32.46
N ASP A 416 32.39 0.59 -32.98
CA ASP A 416 31.93 1.83 -32.36
C ASP A 416 30.41 1.89 -32.20
N GLU A 417 29.70 1.39 -33.19
CA GLU A 417 28.23 1.30 -33.13
C GLU A 417 27.71 0.30 -32.08
N ILE A 418 28.39 -0.82 -31.89
CA ILE A 418 28.06 -1.83 -30.88
C ILE A 418 28.28 -1.29 -29.46
N PHE A 419 29.37 -0.55 -29.26
CA PHE A 419 29.75 0.00 -27.96
C PHE A 419 29.11 1.37 -27.65
N ASP A 420 28.21 1.86 -28.51
CA ASP A 420 27.45 3.09 -28.26
C ASP A 420 26.32 2.87 -27.25
N LEU A 421 26.49 3.43 -26.04
CA LEU A 421 25.49 3.36 -24.97
C LEU A 421 24.12 3.93 -25.38
N LYS A 422 24.11 5.00 -26.23
CA LYS A 422 22.85 5.60 -26.69
C LYS A 422 22.03 4.60 -27.53
N LYS A 423 22.70 3.77 -28.31
CA LYS A 423 22.03 2.71 -29.09
C LYS A 423 21.48 1.62 -28.20
N SER A 424 22.20 1.24 -27.13
CA SER A 424 21.76 0.20 -26.18
C SER A 424 20.46 0.58 -25.44
N VAL A 425 20.29 1.86 -25.10
CA VAL A 425 19.14 2.35 -24.32
C VAL A 425 18.07 3.08 -25.18
N LYS A 426 18.19 3.08 -26.51
CA LYS A 426 17.32 3.86 -27.41
C LYS A 426 15.81 3.58 -27.26
N HIS A 427 15.44 2.41 -26.79
CA HIS A 427 14.04 1.98 -26.64
C HIS A 427 13.52 2.05 -25.22
N THR A 428 14.28 2.55 -24.24
CA THR A 428 13.83 2.72 -22.85
C THR A 428 12.68 3.72 -22.74
N ASN A 429 12.49 4.61 -23.72
CA ASN A 429 11.36 5.54 -23.78
C ASN A 429 9.98 4.84 -23.79
N ARG A 430 9.90 3.57 -24.22
CA ARG A 430 8.65 2.81 -24.21
C ARG A 430 8.00 2.73 -22.82
N VAL A 431 8.79 2.66 -21.74
CA VAL A 431 8.24 2.66 -20.39
C VAL A 431 7.63 4.02 -20.02
N PHE A 432 8.20 5.11 -20.51
CA PHE A 432 7.68 6.47 -20.30
C PHE A 432 6.42 6.73 -21.13
N GLU A 433 6.32 6.16 -22.33
CA GLU A 433 5.10 6.19 -23.13
C GLU A 433 3.96 5.48 -22.38
N ALA A 434 4.23 4.31 -21.79
CA ALA A 434 3.28 3.61 -20.93
C ALA A 434 2.92 4.44 -19.68
N LEU A 435 3.90 5.13 -19.08
CA LEU A 435 3.66 6.00 -17.94
C LEU A 435 2.83 7.25 -18.29
N ALA A 436 2.97 7.79 -19.51
CA ALA A 436 2.18 8.92 -20.00
C ALA A 436 0.76 8.49 -20.41
N SER A 437 0.55 7.23 -20.80
CA SER A 437 -0.79 6.71 -21.11
C SER A 437 -1.64 6.58 -19.84
N LYS A 438 -2.96 6.85 -19.98
CA LYS A 438 -3.92 6.62 -18.89
C LYS A 438 -4.31 5.15 -18.72
N GLN A 439 -3.80 4.26 -19.58
CA GLN A 439 -3.99 2.81 -19.53
C GLN A 439 -2.75 2.19 -18.87
N SER A 440 -2.88 1.77 -17.63
CA SER A 440 -1.90 0.92 -16.94
C SER A 440 -2.59 -0.35 -16.46
#